data_06da925a70ccf9fbd066437338cf0e7e
#
_entry.id   06da925a70ccf9fbd066437338cf0e7e
#
_cell.length_a   1.000
_cell.length_b   1.000
_cell.length_c   1.000
_cell.angle_alpha   90.00
_cell.angle_beta   90.00
_cell.angle_gamma   90.00
#
_symmetry.space_group_name_H-M   'P 1'
#
loop_
_entity.id
_entity.type
_entity.pdbx_description
1 polymer ?
#
loop_
_entity_poly.entity_id
_entity_poly.type
_entity_poly.pdbx_seq_one_letter_code
_entity_poly.pdbx_strand_id
1 'polypeptide(L)' 'MVKYFLLMVMCSGIPGNPCKPVSTPIYEFDKYHECIFYGYDYSGELLKTFDTKTIDEYEMFTAFDCKMQTTT' A
#
# COMPACT_ATOMS: atom_id res chain seq x y z
N MET A 1 -18.25 -10.29 -13.25
CA MET A 1 -17.48 -10.67 -12.08
C MET A 1 -16.79 -9.44 -11.49
N VAL A 2 -16.79 -9.31 -10.17
CA VAL A 2 -16.21 -8.14 -9.51
C VAL A 2 -14.88 -8.53 -8.88
N LYS A 3 -13.87 -7.71 -9.10
CA LYS A 3 -12.55 -7.88 -8.51
C LYS A 3 -12.15 -6.60 -7.79
N TYR A 4 -11.29 -6.75 -6.80
CA TYR A 4 -10.75 -5.62 -6.05
C TYR A 4 -9.25 -5.54 -6.28
N PHE A 5 -8.77 -4.36 -6.63
CA PHE A 5 -7.36 -4.14 -6.94
C PHE A 5 -6.72 -3.29 -5.86
N LEU A 6 -5.58 -3.74 -5.37
CA LEU A 6 -4.82 -3.06 -4.35
C LEU A 6 -3.88 -2.06 -5.02
N LEU A 7 -4.02 -0.80 -4.63
CA LEU A 7 -3.14 0.28 -5.07
C LEU A 7 -2.45 0.83 -3.82
N MET A 8 -1.14 0.68 -3.76
CA MET A 8 -0.36 1.09 -2.60
C MET A 8 0.68 2.11 -2.99
N VAL A 9 0.88 3.11 -2.14
CA VAL A 9 1.93 4.10 -2.32
C VAL A 9 2.71 4.26 -1.03
N MET A 10 3.97 4.64 -1.16
CA MET A 10 4.81 5.00 -0.04
C MET A 10 5.05 6.50 -0.08
N CYS A 11 4.80 7.15 1.03
CA CYS A 11 4.82 8.60 1.12
C CYS A 11 5.80 9.06 2.20
N SER A 12 6.19 10.33 2.11
CA SER A 12 6.98 11.01 3.12
C SER A 12 6.17 12.18 3.65
N GLY A 13 6.23 12.41 4.95
CA GLY A 13 5.62 13.58 5.57
C GLY A 13 6.41 14.87 5.36
N ILE A 14 7.60 14.77 4.77
CA ILE A 14 8.45 15.93 4.51
C ILE A 14 7.95 16.62 3.23
N PRO A 15 7.67 17.94 3.27
CA PRO A 15 7.22 18.65 2.08
C PRO A 15 8.21 18.54 0.92
N GLY A 16 7.68 18.40 -0.28
CA GLY A 16 8.49 18.28 -1.49
C GLY A 16 8.83 16.86 -1.90
N ASN A 17 8.51 15.87 -1.07
CA ASN A 17 8.74 14.47 -1.40
C ASN A 17 7.41 13.82 -1.79
N PRO A 18 7.22 13.49 -3.08
CA PRO A 18 5.95 12.90 -3.53
C PRO A 18 5.81 11.45 -3.09
N CYS A 19 4.57 11.00 -3.06
CA CYS A 19 4.29 9.58 -2.87
C CYS A 19 4.73 8.79 -4.11
N LYS A 20 5.21 7.58 -3.90
CA LYS A 20 5.65 6.71 -4.99
C LYS A 20 4.84 5.41 -4.97
N PRO A 21 4.46 4.91 -6.13
CA PRO A 21 3.73 3.65 -6.18
C PRO A 21 4.60 2.48 -5.71
N VAL A 22 3.94 1.51 -5.07
CA VAL A 22 4.59 0.31 -4.58
C VAL A 22 3.97 -0.88 -5.31
N SER A 23 4.82 -1.73 -5.87
CA SER A 23 4.36 -2.99 -6.46
C SER A 23 4.20 -4.03 -5.35
N THR A 24 3.04 -4.67 -5.32
CA THR A 24 2.78 -5.73 -4.36
C THR A 24 2.74 -7.07 -5.08
N PRO A 25 3.20 -8.16 -4.42
CA PRO A 25 3.18 -9.50 -5.05
C PRO A 25 1.77 -9.95 -5.41
N ILE A 26 0.80 -9.58 -4.58
CA ILE A 26 -0.61 -9.87 -4.83
C ILE A 26 -1.33 -8.53 -4.88
N TYR A 27 -2.06 -8.27 -5.96
CA TYR A 27 -2.77 -7.01 -6.14
C TYR A 27 -4.23 -7.17 -6.58
N GLU A 28 -4.69 -8.41 -6.74
CA GLU A 28 -6.04 -8.70 -7.20
C GLU A 28 -6.71 -9.64 -6.20
N PHE A 29 -7.92 -9.30 -5.79
CA PHE A 29 -8.65 -10.03 -4.76
C PHE A 29 -10.11 -10.22 -5.17
N ASP A 30 -10.69 -11.33 -4.76
CA ASP A 30 -12.10 -11.62 -5.03
C ASP A 30 -13.03 -10.90 -4.07
N LYS A 31 -12.56 -10.60 -2.87
CA LYS A 31 -13.38 -9.99 -1.83
C LYS A 31 -12.69 -8.74 -1.27
N TYR A 32 -13.51 -7.76 -0.92
CA TYR A 32 -13.02 -6.48 -0.41
C TYR A 32 -12.18 -6.65 0.86
N HIS A 33 -12.67 -7.43 1.83
CA HIS A 33 -11.96 -7.60 3.09
C HIS A 33 -10.60 -8.26 2.90
N GLU A 34 -10.47 -9.16 1.92
CA GLU A 34 -9.18 -9.79 1.61
C GLU A 34 -8.17 -8.75 1.16
N CYS A 35 -8.61 -7.80 0.33
CA CYS A 35 -7.76 -6.71 -0.13
C CYS A 35 -7.34 -5.82 1.03
N ILE A 36 -8.27 -5.45 1.90
CA ILE A 36 -7.99 -4.57 3.04
C ILE A 36 -7.02 -5.24 4.02
N PHE A 37 -7.27 -6.50 4.37
CA PHE A 37 -6.40 -7.20 5.31
C PHE A 37 -4.98 -7.34 4.77
N TYR A 38 -4.87 -7.70 3.49
CA TYR A 38 -3.56 -7.82 2.86
C TYR A 38 -2.85 -6.47 2.80
N GLY A 39 -3.60 -5.40 2.49
CA GLY A 39 -3.03 -4.06 2.42
C GLY A 39 -2.40 -3.63 3.74
N TYR A 40 -3.08 -3.84 4.85
CA TYR A 40 -2.53 -3.50 6.15
C TYR A 40 -1.33 -4.37 6.52
N ASP A 41 -1.43 -5.68 6.29
CA ASP A 41 -0.32 -6.60 6.58
C ASP A 41 0.91 -6.26 5.76
N TYR A 42 0.73 -6.06 4.47
CA TYR A 42 1.85 -5.76 3.57
C TYR A 42 2.47 -4.40 3.90
N SER A 43 1.64 -3.41 4.21
CA SER A 43 2.13 -2.08 4.61
C SER A 43 3.05 -2.17 5.82
N GLY A 44 2.63 -2.91 6.85
CA GLY A 44 3.43 -3.08 8.04
C GLY A 44 4.74 -3.79 7.77
N GLU A 45 4.68 -4.87 7.00
CA GLU A 45 5.89 -5.63 6.65
C GLU A 45 6.84 -4.80 5.79
N LEU A 46 6.29 -4.03 4.85
CA LEU A 46 7.11 -3.19 3.99
C LEU A 46 7.87 -2.13 4.79
N LEU A 47 7.19 -1.46 5.72
CA LEU A 47 7.83 -0.45 6.55
C LEU A 47 8.92 -1.04 7.44
N LYS A 48 8.75 -2.28 7.89
CA LYS A 48 9.74 -2.95 8.72
C LYS A 48 11.02 -3.30 7.97
N THR A 49 10.99 -3.27 6.63
CA THR A 49 12.20 -3.51 5.84
C THR A 49 13.13 -2.30 5.82
N PHE A 50 12.66 -1.14 6.23
CA PHE A 50 13.44 0.08 6.27
C PHE A 50 14.05 0.27 7.66
N ASP A 51 15.21 0.94 7.69
CA ASP A 51 15.83 1.34 8.95
C ASP A 51 14.92 2.32 9.68
N THR A 52 14.76 2.13 10.98
CA THR A 52 13.89 3.00 11.78
C THR A 52 14.34 4.46 11.73
N LYS A 53 15.64 4.69 11.65
CA LYS A 53 16.19 6.04 11.54
C LYS A 53 15.71 6.70 10.25
N THR A 54 15.69 5.97 9.15
CA THR A 54 15.22 6.48 7.85
C THR A 54 13.74 6.79 7.92
N ILE A 55 12.95 5.90 8.52
CA ILE A 55 11.50 6.13 8.67
C ILE A 55 11.24 7.40 9.47
N ASP A 56 11.95 7.58 10.57
CA ASP A 56 11.79 8.75 11.43
C ASP A 56 12.24 10.03 10.73
N GLU A 57 13.37 9.97 10.02
CA GLU A 57 13.95 11.13 9.35
C GLU A 57 13.05 11.66 8.24
N TYR A 58 12.46 10.77 7.45
CA TYR A 58 11.58 11.16 6.33
C TYR A 58 10.10 11.11 6.68
N GLU A 59 9.77 10.72 7.90
CA GLU A 59 8.38 10.54 8.33
C GLU A 59 7.61 9.67 7.33
N MET A 60 8.18 8.50 7.03
CA MET A 60 7.64 7.60 6.02
C MET A 60 6.36 6.94 6.47
N PHE A 61 5.43 6.83 5.55
CA PHE A 61 4.19 6.10 5.78
C PHE A 61 3.70 5.51 4.47
N THR A 62 2.80 4.54 4.58
CA THR A 62 2.18 3.93 3.41
C THR A 62 0.70 4.26 3.41
N ALA A 63 0.14 4.35 2.21
CA ALA A 63 -1.30 4.48 2.02
C ALA A 63 -1.70 3.51 0.93
N PHE A 64 -2.92 2.98 1.03
CA PHE A 64 -3.41 2.08 0.00
C PHE A 64 -4.92 2.23 -0.16
N ASP A 65 -5.40 1.76 -1.29
CA ASP A 65 -6.83 1.78 -1.60
C ASP A 65 -7.17 0.47 -2.30
N CYS A 66 -8.37 0.00 -2.08
CA CYS A 66 -8.88 -1.19 -2.73
C CYS A 66 -9.98 -0.77 -3.69
N LYS A 67 -9.65 -0.74 -4.98
CA LYS A 67 -10.57 -0.28 -6.03
C LYS A 67 -11.38 -1.44 -6.58
N MET A 68 -12.68 -1.28 -6.58
CA MET A 68 -13.57 -2.26 -7.21
C MET A 68 -13.56 -2.06 -8.72
N GLN A 69 -13.45 -3.17 -9.43
CA GLN A 69 -13.53 -3.15 -10.88
C GLN A 69 -14.34 -4.34 -11.36
N THR A 70 -15.30 -4.06 -12.24
CA THR A 70 -16.11 -5.10 -12.84
C THR A 70 -15.38 -5.66 -14.05
N THR A 71 -15.21 -6.98 -14.07
CA THR A 71 -14.63 -7.67 -15.21
C THR A 71 -15.72 -8.49 -15.90
N THR A 72 -15.79 -8.41 -17.18
CA THR A 72 -16.76 -9.20 -17.98
C THR A 72 -16.04 -10.26 -18.76
#